data_744b355b0b2d0778e63a17f6583e6750
#
_entry.id   744b355b0b2d0778e63a17f6583e6750
#
_cell.length_a   1.000
_cell.length_b   1.000
_cell.length_c   1.000
_cell.angle_alpha   90.00
_cell.angle_beta   90.00
_cell.angle_gamma   90.00
#
_symmetry.space_group_name_H-M   'P 1'
#
loop_
_entity.id
_entity.type
_entity.pdbx_description
1 polymer ?
#
loop_
_entity_poly.entity_id
_entity_poly.type
_entity_poly.pdbx_seq_one_letter_code
_entity_poly.pdbx_strand_id
1 'polypeptide(L)'
;MSKSYKELMNKITTFIFDVDGVLTDGTIHVTPTGEMLRNMNIRDGYAIKAAVENGYTVCIISGGSNEGVRVRLRNLGITDIHLGVSDKVETFKEFTDIYNIKPENVLYMGDDIPDYHVMKLVGLPTCPQNAVPEIKGLSKYISHVEGVKGDVRDVIEQVMKVQGKWMEHFDAKFD
;
A
#
# COMPACT_ATOMS: atom_id res chain seq x y z
N MET A 1 25.27 -8.34 8.38
CA MET A 1 24.85 -8.08 6.98
C MET A 1 23.39 -7.66 6.94
N SER A 2 23.08 -6.62 6.17
CA SER A 2 21.68 -6.27 5.91
C SER A 2 21.04 -7.35 5.05
N LYS A 3 19.81 -7.76 5.40
CA LYS A 3 19.03 -8.72 4.59
C LYS A 3 18.67 -8.08 3.26
N SER A 4 18.71 -8.88 2.18
CA SER A 4 18.23 -8.40 0.89
C SER A 4 16.71 -8.15 0.96
N TYR A 5 16.20 -7.26 0.11
CA TYR A 5 14.74 -7.00 0.06
C TYR A 5 13.93 -8.27 -0.27
N LYS A 6 14.51 -9.22 -1.01
CA LYS A 6 13.86 -10.51 -1.30
C LYS A 6 13.70 -11.38 -0.06
N GLU A 7 14.70 -11.39 0.82
CA GLU A 7 14.59 -12.10 2.10
C GLU A 7 13.52 -11.46 2.99
N LEU A 8 13.43 -10.13 2.98
CA LEU A 8 12.38 -9.41 3.69
C LEU A 8 10.99 -9.70 3.10
N MET A 9 10.87 -9.72 1.77
CA MET A 9 9.61 -10.06 1.07
C MET A 9 9.07 -11.43 1.46
N ASN A 10 9.95 -12.40 1.72
CA ASN A 10 9.53 -13.75 2.09
C ASN A 10 8.78 -13.83 3.44
N LYS A 11 8.91 -12.82 4.28
CA LYS A 11 8.27 -12.74 5.61
C LYS A 11 6.98 -11.93 5.61
N ILE A 12 6.65 -11.25 4.53
CA ILE A 12 5.51 -10.34 4.48
C ILE A 12 4.20 -11.12 4.51
N THR A 13 3.32 -10.73 5.41
CA THR A 13 1.96 -11.22 5.55
C THR A 13 0.92 -10.11 5.39
N THR A 14 1.37 -8.86 5.48
CA THR A 14 0.50 -7.68 5.54
C THR A 14 1.04 -6.57 4.65
N PHE A 15 0.15 -6.00 3.85
CA PHE A 15 0.40 -4.81 3.04
C PHE A 15 -0.34 -3.62 3.63
N ILE A 16 0.35 -2.50 3.79
CA ILE A 16 -0.25 -1.22 4.14
C ILE A 16 0.12 -0.20 3.07
N PHE A 17 -0.88 0.48 2.54
CA PHE A 17 -0.70 1.49 1.50
C PHE A 17 -1.25 2.85 1.94
N ASP A 18 -0.52 3.92 1.62
CA ASP A 18 -1.10 5.25 1.52
C ASP A 18 -1.95 5.33 0.24
N VAL A 19 -2.75 6.37 0.12
CA VAL A 19 -3.59 6.62 -1.07
C VAL A 19 -2.92 7.64 -1.98
N ASP A 20 -2.83 8.90 -1.53
CA ASP A 20 -2.33 9.98 -2.38
C ASP A 20 -0.83 9.82 -2.64
N GLY A 21 -0.46 9.73 -3.93
CA GLY A 21 0.91 9.50 -4.37
C GLY A 21 1.32 8.02 -4.48
N VAL A 22 0.52 7.09 -3.98
CA VAL A 22 0.75 5.63 -4.03
C VAL A 22 -0.30 4.96 -4.91
N LEU A 23 -1.56 4.89 -4.46
CA LEU A 23 -2.70 4.40 -5.25
C LEU A 23 -3.17 5.41 -6.28
N THR A 24 -2.79 6.67 -6.12
CA THR A 24 -3.05 7.79 -7.04
C THR A 24 -1.72 8.41 -7.45
N ASP A 25 -1.76 9.38 -8.36
CA ASP A 25 -0.56 10.14 -8.78
C ASP A 25 -0.24 11.34 -7.88
N GLY A 26 -1.01 11.52 -6.79
CA GLY A 26 -0.85 12.65 -5.88
C GLY A 26 -1.54 13.93 -6.36
N THR A 27 -2.18 13.93 -7.53
CA THR A 27 -2.96 15.07 -8.03
C THR A 27 -4.45 14.91 -7.69
N ILE A 28 -5.14 16.02 -7.61
CA ILE A 28 -6.59 16.07 -7.40
C ILE A 28 -7.26 16.95 -8.45
N HIS A 29 -8.47 16.57 -8.85
CA HIS A 29 -9.37 17.42 -9.61
C HIS A 29 -10.35 18.05 -8.63
N VAL A 30 -10.34 19.37 -8.51
CA VAL A 30 -11.24 20.10 -7.62
C VAL A 30 -12.45 20.59 -8.41
N THR A 31 -13.65 20.15 -8.03
CA THR A 31 -14.90 20.58 -8.64
C THR A 31 -15.34 21.95 -8.07
N PRO A 32 -16.27 22.67 -8.76
CA PRO A 32 -16.81 23.93 -8.22
C PRO A 32 -17.50 23.79 -6.85
N THR A 33 -17.94 22.59 -6.49
CA THR A 33 -18.56 22.28 -5.20
C THR A 33 -17.55 21.86 -4.14
N GLY A 34 -16.25 21.83 -4.48
CA GLY A 34 -15.18 21.48 -3.55
C GLY A 34 -14.89 19.98 -3.41
N GLU A 35 -15.50 19.15 -4.26
CA GLU A 35 -15.14 17.74 -4.31
C GLU A 35 -13.72 17.56 -4.87
N MET A 36 -12.96 16.66 -4.26
CA MET A 36 -11.59 16.35 -4.65
C MET A 36 -11.54 14.95 -5.26
N LEU A 37 -11.58 14.88 -6.58
CA LEU A 37 -11.56 13.62 -7.32
C LEU A 37 -10.13 13.12 -7.52
N ARG A 38 -9.96 11.80 -7.57
CA ARG A 38 -8.67 11.14 -7.76
C ARG A 38 -8.77 10.06 -8.84
N ASN A 39 -7.67 9.85 -9.55
CA ASN A 39 -7.53 8.75 -10.49
C ASN A 39 -6.86 7.57 -9.80
N MET A 40 -7.41 6.37 -9.98
CA MET A 40 -6.85 5.12 -9.46
C MET A 40 -6.64 4.13 -10.61
N ASN A 41 -5.72 3.18 -10.44
CA ASN A 41 -5.33 2.22 -11.46
C ASN A 41 -6.03 0.88 -11.28
N ILE A 42 -6.66 0.39 -12.34
CA ILE A 42 -7.37 -0.91 -12.34
C ILE A 42 -6.41 -2.08 -12.09
N ARG A 43 -5.17 -2.01 -12.61
CA ARG A 43 -4.16 -3.06 -12.43
C ARG A 43 -3.68 -3.17 -11.00
N ASP A 44 -3.55 -2.04 -10.29
CA ASP A 44 -3.31 -2.03 -8.84
C ASP A 44 -4.48 -2.69 -8.10
N GLY A 45 -5.71 -2.40 -8.53
CA GLY A 45 -6.90 -3.02 -7.97
C GLY A 45 -6.93 -4.54 -8.13
N TYR A 46 -6.53 -5.04 -9.30
CA TYR A 46 -6.39 -6.49 -9.51
C TYR A 46 -5.42 -7.13 -8.51
N ALA A 47 -4.23 -6.53 -8.35
CA ALA A 47 -3.21 -7.04 -7.44
C ALA A 47 -3.69 -7.03 -5.98
N ILE A 48 -4.38 -5.99 -5.56
CA ILE A 48 -4.98 -5.91 -4.21
C ILE A 48 -5.99 -7.05 -4.00
N LYS A 49 -6.91 -7.26 -4.94
CA LYS A 49 -7.87 -8.37 -4.85
C LYS A 49 -7.15 -9.72 -4.77
N ALA A 50 -6.15 -9.93 -5.61
CA ALA A 50 -5.35 -11.15 -5.59
C ALA A 50 -4.67 -11.37 -4.23
N ALA A 51 -4.12 -10.32 -3.63
CA ALA A 51 -3.51 -10.40 -2.30
C ALA A 51 -4.55 -10.78 -1.23
N VAL A 52 -5.70 -10.13 -1.20
CA VAL A 52 -6.78 -10.44 -0.25
C VAL A 52 -7.25 -11.88 -0.41
N GLU A 53 -7.49 -12.34 -1.63
CA GLU A 53 -7.94 -13.71 -1.91
C GLU A 53 -6.88 -14.78 -1.54
N ASN A 54 -5.60 -14.42 -1.56
CA ASN A 54 -4.51 -15.31 -1.15
C ASN A 54 -4.16 -15.20 0.36
N GLY A 55 -4.99 -14.56 1.15
CA GLY A 55 -4.88 -14.55 2.61
C GLY A 55 -3.96 -13.50 3.19
N TYR A 56 -3.50 -12.53 2.38
CA TYR A 56 -2.77 -11.38 2.91
C TYR A 56 -3.74 -10.40 3.58
N THR A 57 -3.30 -9.79 4.67
CA THR A 57 -4.00 -8.66 5.26
C THR A 57 -3.62 -7.39 4.48
N VAL A 58 -4.61 -6.63 4.05
CA VAL A 58 -4.40 -5.35 3.36
C VAL A 58 -5.08 -4.25 4.15
N CYS A 59 -4.34 -3.18 4.43
CA CYS A 59 -4.80 -2.03 5.19
C CYS A 59 -4.46 -0.74 4.43
N ILE A 60 -5.32 0.25 4.56
CA ILE A 60 -5.11 1.59 4.00
C ILE A 60 -5.01 2.59 5.14
N ILE A 61 -3.97 3.43 5.12
CA ILE A 61 -3.77 4.53 6.07
C ILE A 61 -3.48 5.81 5.28
N SER A 62 -4.44 6.72 5.25
CA SER A 62 -4.34 7.96 4.46
C SER A 62 -4.84 9.18 5.21
N GLY A 63 -4.19 10.32 4.99
CA GLY A 63 -4.65 11.61 5.50
C GLY A 63 -5.87 12.16 4.74
N GLY A 64 -6.08 11.75 3.50
CA GLY A 64 -7.25 12.13 2.70
C GLY A 64 -8.53 11.42 3.17
N SER A 65 -9.69 12.07 2.98
CA SER A 65 -10.98 11.59 3.49
C SER A 65 -12.05 11.40 2.40
N ASN A 66 -11.65 11.14 1.15
CA ASN A 66 -12.58 11.00 0.04
C ASN A 66 -13.41 9.71 0.13
N GLU A 67 -14.75 9.82 0.16
CA GLU A 67 -15.63 8.67 0.31
C GLU A 67 -15.67 7.77 -0.93
N GLY A 68 -15.49 8.33 -2.12
CA GLY A 68 -15.38 7.53 -3.36
C GLY A 68 -14.18 6.58 -3.33
N VAL A 69 -13.06 7.02 -2.77
CA VAL A 69 -11.89 6.17 -2.52
C VAL A 69 -12.24 5.01 -1.59
N ARG A 70 -12.96 5.28 -0.49
CA ARG A 70 -13.41 4.24 0.44
C ARG A 70 -14.27 3.19 -0.25
N VAL A 71 -15.24 3.61 -1.04
CA VAL A 71 -16.12 2.71 -1.80
C VAL A 71 -15.31 1.83 -2.75
N ARG A 72 -14.39 2.44 -3.50
CA ARG A 72 -13.51 1.69 -4.41
C ARG A 72 -12.70 0.63 -3.68
N LEU A 73 -12.08 1.00 -2.56
CA LEU A 73 -11.23 0.09 -1.78
C LEU A 73 -12.02 -1.06 -1.14
N ARG A 74 -13.23 -0.79 -0.65
CA ARG A 74 -14.14 -1.84 -0.16
C ARG A 74 -14.51 -2.84 -1.24
N ASN A 75 -14.76 -2.36 -2.45
CA ASN A 75 -15.07 -3.23 -3.58
C ASN A 75 -13.91 -4.13 -4.01
N LEU A 76 -12.68 -3.79 -3.60
CA LEU A 76 -11.49 -4.64 -3.79
C LEU A 76 -11.32 -5.69 -2.68
N GLY A 77 -12.19 -5.68 -1.67
CA GLY A 77 -12.15 -6.62 -0.55
C GLY A 77 -11.37 -6.12 0.66
N ILE A 78 -10.91 -4.87 0.69
CA ILE A 78 -10.23 -4.30 1.85
C ILE A 78 -11.26 -3.93 2.92
N THR A 79 -11.06 -4.39 4.13
CA THR A 79 -11.92 -4.10 5.29
C THR A 79 -11.32 -3.05 6.22
N ASP A 80 -9.99 -2.91 6.25
CA ASP A 80 -9.28 -1.99 7.13
C ASP A 80 -8.86 -0.74 6.36
N ILE A 81 -9.75 0.25 6.33
CA ILE A 81 -9.57 1.48 5.56
C ILE A 81 -9.66 2.66 6.51
N HIS A 82 -8.51 3.28 6.80
CA HIS A 82 -8.37 4.43 7.68
C HIS A 82 -8.11 5.67 6.83
N LEU A 83 -9.13 6.51 6.66
CA LEU A 83 -9.07 7.77 5.93
C LEU A 83 -9.19 8.93 6.91
N GLY A 84 -8.70 10.12 6.54
CA GLY A 84 -8.69 11.30 7.40
C GLY A 84 -7.79 11.15 8.62
N VAL A 85 -6.74 10.36 8.52
CA VAL A 85 -5.83 10.06 9.63
C VAL A 85 -4.88 11.21 9.87
N SER A 86 -4.83 11.71 11.10
CA SER A 86 -3.90 12.77 11.53
C SER A 86 -2.57 12.22 12.06
N ASP A 87 -2.57 11.04 12.65
CA ASP A 87 -1.38 10.35 13.16
C ASP A 87 -1.32 8.93 12.60
N LYS A 88 -0.48 8.75 11.58
CA LYS A 88 -0.30 7.43 10.93
C LYS A 88 0.40 6.42 11.82
N VAL A 89 1.25 6.85 12.75
CA VAL A 89 1.94 5.97 13.69
C VAL A 89 0.95 5.38 14.70
N GLU A 90 0.09 6.21 15.26
CA GLU A 90 -0.95 5.76 16.19
C GLU A 90 -1.88 4.75 15.51
N THR A 91 -2.41 5.10 14.34
CA THR A 91 -3.28 4.22 13.55
C THR A 91 -2.60 2.89 13.22
N PHE A 92 -1.33 2.92 12.83
CA PHE A 92 -0.55 1.71 12.57
C PHE A 92 -0.44 0.81 13.80
N LYS A 93 -0.13 1.38 14.96
CA LYS A 93 0.00 0.64 16.21
C LYS A 93 -1.33 0.00 16.62
N GLU A 94 -2.41 0.75 16.57
CA GLU A 94 -3.75 0.23 16.85
C GLU A 94 -4.11 -0.94 15.93
N PHE A 95 -3.89 -0.78 14.63
CA PHE A 95 -4.15 -1.84 13.64
C PHE A 95 -3.34 -3.10 13.91
N THR A 96 -2.04 -2.97 14.11
CA THR A 96 -1.16 -4.13 14.37
C THR A 96 -1.49 -4.81 15.70
N ASP A 97 -1.88 -4.06 16.72
CA ASP A 97 -2.29 -4.61 18.02
C ASP A 97 -3.60 -5.40 17.91
N ILE A 98 -4.61 -4.86 17.21
CA ILE A 98 -5.91 -5.51 17.03
C ILE A 98 -5.75 -6.87 16.33
N TYR A 99 -4.93 -6.96 15.30
CA TYR A 99 -4.75 -8.17 14.51
C TYR A 99 -3.55 -9.01 14.93
N ASN A 100 -2.84 -8.62 16.00
CA ASN A 100 -1.62 -9.26 16.46
C ASN A 100 -0.59 -9.45 15.34
N ILE A 101 -0.37 -8.39 14.56
CA ILE A 101 0.55 -8.37 13.43
C ILE A 101 1.92 -7.92 13.92
N LYS A 102 2.96 -8.67 13.57
CA LYS A 102 4.34 -8.27 13.85
C LYS A 102 4.79 -7.23 12.83
N PRO A 103 5.28 -6.05 13.26
CA PRO A 103 5.73 -5.00 12.35
C PRO A 103 6.77 -5.48 11.32
N GLU A 104 7.63 -6.42 11.68
CA GLU A 104 8.62 -7.03 10.78
C GLU A 104 8.01 -7.77 9.58
N ASN A 105 6.74 -8.17 9.66
CA ASN A 105 6.00 -8.86 8.60
C ASN A 105 5.14 -7.91 7.75
N VAL A 106 5.29 -6.61 7.96
CA VAL A 106 4.53 -5.58 7.24
C VAL A 106 5.39 -4.95 6.14
N LEU A 107 4.83 -4.92 4.93
CA LEU A 107 5.26 -4.02 3.85
C LEU A 107 4.39 -2.77 3.93
N TYR A 108 5.02 -1.61 4.05
CA TYR A 108 4.34 -0.31 3.98
C TYR A 108 4.83 0.45 2.75
N MET A 109 3.91 0.98 1.96
CA MET A 109 4.24 1.82 0.82
C MET A 109 3.72 3.24 1.04
N GLY A 110 4.64 4.18 1.11
CA GLY A 110 4.37 5.61 1.23
C GLY A 110 5.21 6.40 0.24
N ASP A 111 4.91 7.68 0.04
CA ASP A 111 5.59 8.52 -0.95
C ASP A 111 6.10 9.85 -0.41
N ASP A 112 5.57 10.33 0.73
CA ASP A 112 5.85 11.68 1.23
C ASP A 112 6.05 11.70 2.75
N ILE A 113 6.49 12.84 3.25
CA ILE A 113 6.88 13.08 4.65
C ILE A 113 5.89 12.56 5.70
N PRO A 114 4.54 12.65 5.51
CA PRO A 114 3.60 12.07 6.48
C PRO A 114 3.77 10.57 6.73
N ASP A 115 4.40 9.84 5.80
CA ASP A 115 4.68 8.40 5.93
C ASP A 115 5.99 8.10 6.67
N TYR A 116 6.87 9.09 6.82
CA TYR A 116 8.24 8.87 7.26
C TYR A 116 8.36 8.07 8.56
N HIS A 117 7.63 8.49 9.60
CA HIS A 117 7.76 7.87 10.92
C HIS A 117 7.15 6.47 10.98
N VAL A 118 6.02 6.23 10.33
CA VAL A 118 5.40 4.90 10.30
C VAL A 118 6.22 3.92 9.48
N MET A 119 6.84 4.36 8.39
CA MET A 119 7.69 3.51 7.55
C MET A 119 8.93 3.02 8.27
N LYS A 120 9.42 3.73 9.27
CA LYS A 120 10.54 3.29 10.11
C LYS A 120 10.20 2.12 11.04
N LEU A 121 8.93 1.85 11.27
CA LEU A 121 8.47 0.81 12.19
C LEU A 121 8.28 -0.54 11.53
N VAL A 122 8.22 -0.59 10.21
CA VAL A 122 7.88 -1.81 9.46
C VAL A 122 9.12 -2.56 8.97
N GLY A 123 8.93 -3.86 8.70
CA GLY A 123 10.02 -4.70 8.19
C GLY A 123 10.47 -4.36 6.78
N LEU A 124 9.53 -3.96 5.91
CA LEU A 124 9.81 -3.63 4.53
C LEU A 124 9.15 -2.30 4.12
N PRO A 125 9.79 -1.17 4.39
CA PRO A 125 9.37 0.11 3.85
C PRO A 125 9.68 0.18 2.36
N THR A 126 8.68 0.61 1.58
CA THR A 126 8.73 0.72 0.11
C THR A 126 8.17 2.06 -0.35
N CYS A 127 8.50 2.45 -1.56
CA CYS A 127 7.94 3.66 -2.15
C CYS A 127 7.87 3.56 -3.68
N PRO A 128 7.01 4.37 -4.33
CA PRO A 128 7.02 4.50 -5.78
C PRO A 128 8.27 5.25 -6.26
N GLN A 129 8.54 5.19 -7.57
CA GLN A 129 9.73 5.79 -8.19
C GLN A 129 9.79 7.31 -8.00
N ASN A 130 8.65 7.97 -7.94
CA ASN A 130 8.55 9.43 -7.79
C ASN A 130 8.31 9.90 -6.35
N ALA A 131 8.57 9.05 -5.35
CA ALA A 131 8.55 9.46 -3.96
C ALA A 131 9.59 10.55 -3.65
N VAL A 132 9.35 11.34 -2.60
CA VAL A 132 10.31 12.36 -2.18
C VAL A 132 11.63 11.72 -1.69
N PRO A 133 12.77 12.46 -1.79
CA PRO A 133 14.08 11.89 -1.46
C PRO A 133 14.19 11.29 -0.05
N GLU A 134 13.53 11.90 0.94
CA GLU A 134 13.54 11.43 2.33
C GLU A 134 12.92 10.04 2.47
N ILE A 135 11.86 9.79 1.73
CA ILE A 135 11.16 8.48 1.72
C ILE A 135 11.97 7.44 0.94
N LYS A 136 12.56 7.83 -0.18
CA LYS A 136 13.48 6.95 -0.91
C LYS A 136 14.67 6.54 -0.04
N GLY A 137 15.21 7.47 0.76
CA GLY A 137 16.35 7.23 1.61
C GLY A 137 16.14 6.18 2.70
N LEU A 138 14.91 6.02 3.20
CA LEU A 138 14.59 5.00 4.20
C LEU A 138 14.01 3.71 3.60
N SER A 139 13.59 3.73 2.35
CA SER A 139 12.97 2.58 1.70
C SER A 139 13.99 1.48 1.41
N LYS A 140 13.61 0.24 1.69
CA LYS A 140 14.42 -0.95 1.39
C LYS A 140 14.14 -1.52 0.00
N TYR A 141 13.01 -1.15 -0.58
CA TYR A 141 12.66 -1.41 -1.97
C TYR A 141 12.00 -0.18 -2.56
N ILE A 142 12.52 0.30 -3.67
CA ILE A 142 11.94 1.40 -4.45
C ILE A 142 11.36 0.79 -5.71
N SER A 143 10.06 0.95 -5.95
CA SER A 143 9.44 0.49 -7.18
C SER A 143 10.06 1.20 -8.38
N HIS A 144 10.21 0.48 -9.50
CA HIS A 144 10.60 1.08 -10.77
C HIS A 144 9.46 1.85 -11.43
N VAL A 145 8.27 1.86 -10.81
CA VAL A 145 7.03 2.45 -11.31
C VAL A 145 6.61 3.61 -10.42
N GLU A 146 6.13 4.67 -11.02
CA GLU A 146 5.58 5.83 -10.31
C GLU A 146 4.21 5.52 -9.71
N GLY A 147 3.80 6.33 -8.72
CA GLY A 147 2.47 6.28 -8.13
C GLY A 147 1.38 6.30 -9.20
N VAL A 148 0.32 5.51 -9.00
CA VAL A 148 -0.80 5.24 -9.92
C VAL A 148 -0.42 4.47 -11.20
N LYS A 149 0.83 4.30 -11.51
CA LYS A 149 1.28 3.63 -12.74
C LYS A 149 1.47 2.11 -12.61
N GLY A 150 1.11 1.54 -11.49
CA GLY A 150 1.27 0.11 -11.19
C GLY A 150 2.29 -0.18 -10.09
N ASP A 151 2.67 0.81 -9.29
CA ASP A 151 3.60 0.70 -8.18
C ASP A 151 3.09 -0.25 -7.08
N VAL A 152 1.81 -0.18 -6.75
CA VAL A 152 1.17 -1.09 -5.79
C VAL A 152 1.17 -2.52 -6.32
N ARG A 153 0.82 -2.71 -7.58
CA ARG A 153 0.91 -4.01 -8.23
C ARG A 153 2.33 -4.54 -8.22
N ASP A 154 3.32 -3.70 -8.49
CA ASP A 154 4.73 -4.11 -8.48
C ASP A 154 5.11 -4.75 -7.15
N VAL A 155 4.86 -4.08 -6.02
CA VAL A 155 5.27 -4.62 -4.71
C VAL A 155 4.47 -5.86 -4.30
N ILE A 156 3.17 -5.91 -4.58
CA ILE A 156 2.36 -7.10 -4.32
C ILE A 156 2.85 -8.28 -5.15
N GLU A 157 3.03 -8.07 -6.45
CA GLU A 157 3.52 -9.09 -7.38
C GLU A 157 4.89 -9.61 -6.98
N GLN A 158 5.82 -8.73 -6.59
CA GLN A 158 7.16 -9.12 -6.13
C GLN A 158 7.09 -10.00 -4.86
N VAL A 159 6.32 -9.61 -3.86
CA VAL A 159 6.15 -10.39 -2.64
C VAL A 159 5.53 -11.74 -2.94
N MET A 160 4.43 -11.76 -3.69
CA MET A 160 3.72 -13.00 -4.01
C MET A 160 4.56 -13.95 -4.87
N LYS A 161 5.39 -13.43 -5.79
CA LYS A 161 6.34 -14.24 -6.57
C LYS A 161 7.42 -14.86 -5.70
N VAL A 162 8.02 -14.08 -4.79
CA VAL A 162 9.02 -14.60 -3.85
C VAL A 162 8.44 -15.72 -2.99
N GLN A 163 7.17 -15.61 -2.60
CA GLN A 163 6.49 -16.61 -1.78
C GLN A 163 5.82 -17.73 -2.60
N GLY A 164 5.95 -17.73 -3.93
CA GLY A 164 5.37 -18.74 -4.82
C GLY A 164 3.85 -18.69 -4.94
N LYS A 165 3.23 -17.54 -4.67
CA LYS A 165 1.75 -17.38 -4.63
C LYS A 165 1.18 -16.57 -5.79
N TRP A 166 2.01 -15.91 -6.59
CA TRP A 166 1.54 -15.16 -7.74
C TRP A 166 1.08 -16.12 -8.84
N MET A 167 -0.13 -15.92 -9.33
CA MET A 167 -0.77 -16.77 -10.36
C MET A 167 -1.05 -18.22 -9.94
N GLU A 168 -0.96 -18.55 -8.66
CA GLU A 168 -1.29 -19.90 -8.18
C GLU A 168 -2.78 -20.24 -8.46
N HIS A 169 -3.65 -19.23 -8.43
CA HIS A 169 -5.08 -19.37 -8.70
C HIS A 169 -5.55 -18.39 -9.77
N PHE A 170 -4.86 -18.38 -10.90
CA PHE A 170 -5.18 -17.47 -12.00
C PHE A 170 -6.44 -17.94 -12.74
N ASP A 171 -7.60 -17.42 -12.38
CA ASP A 171 -8.89 -17.72 -13.00
C ASP A 171 -9.55 -16.54 -13.71
N ALA A 172 -8.86 -15.42 -13.79
CA ALA A 172 -9.33 -14.18 -14.44
C ALA A 172 -10.62 -13.57 -13.87
N LYS A 173 -10.91 -13.82 -12.58
CA LYS A 173 -12.12 -13.29 -11.91
C LYS A 173 -11.88 -12.03 -11.06
N PHE A 174 -10.67 -11.54 -11.00
CA PHE A 174 -10.28 -10.43 -10.11
C PHE A 174 -10.27 -9.07 -10.81
N ASP A 175 -11.21 -8.76 -11.60
CA ASP A 175 -11.29 -7.45 -12.27
C ASP A 175 -12.25 -6.45 -11.64
#